data_4845235d2d1fb16b2a06c7cb5d8f4f51
#
_entry.id   4845235d2d1fb16b2a06c7cb5d8f4f51
#
_cell.length_a   1.000
_cell.length_b   1.000
_cell.length_c   1.000
_cell.angle_alpha   90.00
_cell.angle_beta   90.00
_cell.angle_gamma   90.00
#
_symmetry.space_group_name_H-M   'P 1'
#
loop_
_entity.id
_entity.type
_entity.pdbx_description
1 polymer ?
#
loop_
_entity_poly.entity_id
_entity_poly.type
_entity_poly.pdbx_seq_one_letter_code
_entity_poly.pdbx_strand_id
1 'polypeptide(L)'
;PEAMLVPLPGGLWEADARAELDDVAEEIDEKLGDIDEDVDTLGGLAFIIAGRVPEPGEILDHEQSGWKLEILASDGRRVSRLRLHPPVEALMDDED
;
A
#
# COMPACT_ATOMS: atom_id res chain seq x y z
N PRO A 1 -9.66 3.22 -19.39
CA PRO A 1 -9.60 2.66 -18.04
C PRO A 1 -8.61 3.43 -17.18
N GLU A 2 -8.88 3.46 -15.92
CA GLU A 2 -8.05 4.19 -15.01
C GLU A 2 -6.91 3.36 -14.53
N ALA A 3 -5.79 3.99 -14.30
CA ALA A 3 -4.65 3.29 -13.74
C ALA A 3 -4.95 2.92 -12.29
N MET A 4 -4.55 1.74 -11.90
CA MET A 4 -4.74 1.32 -10.52
C MET A 4 -3.65 1.88 -9.62
N LEU A 5 -2.49 2.23 -10.16
CA LEU A 5 -1.39 2.77 -9.39
C LEU A 5 -1.02 4.11 -10.02
N VAL A 6 -1.09 5.18 -9.24
CA VAL A 6 -0.83 6.52 -9.72
C VAL A 6 0.28 7.16 -8.88
N PRO A 7 1.41 7.51 -9.48
CA PRO A 7 2.47 8.15 -8.70
C PRO A 7 2.10 9.57 -8.34
N LEU A 8 2.48 9.99 -7.16
CA LEU A 8 2.22 11.32 -6.64
C LEU A 8 3.54 11.98 -6.26
N PRO A 9 3.54 13.30 -6.11
CA PRO A 9 4.77 13.97 -5.69
C PRO A 9 5.28 13.44 -4.35
N GLY A 10 6.58 13.46 -4.18
CA GLY A 10 7.18 13.04 -2.92
C GLY A 10 7.35 11.55 -2.76
N GLY A 11 7.21 10.79 -3.83
CA GLY A 11 7.38 9.36 -3.75
C GLY A 11 6.16 8.61 -3.27
N LEU A 12 5.04 9.31 -3.12
CA LEU A 12 3.81 8.66 -2.73
C LEU A 12 3.12 8.04 -3.91
N TRP A 13 2.20 7.14 -3.65
CA TRP A 13 1.38 6.52 -4.69
C TRP A 13 -0.06 6.44 -4.20
N GLU A 14 -0.99 6.66 -5.09
CA GLU A 14 -2.38 6.41 -4.77
C GLU A 14 -2.80 5.16 -5.52
N ALA A 15 -3.53 4.28 -4.88
CA ALA A 15 -3.80 2.98 -5.43
C ALA A 15 -5.24 2.56 -5.22
N ASP A 16 -5.77 1.85 -6.21
CA ASP A 16 -7.03 1.14 -6.06
C ASP A 16 -6.73 -0.12 -5.25
N ALA A 17 -7.58 -0.44 -4.30
CA ALA A 17 -7.33 -1.61 -3.46
C ALA A 17 -7.36 -2.92 -4.23
N ARG A 18 -7.92 -2.92 -5.44
CA ARG A 18 -7.92 -4.12 -6.28
C ARG A 18 -6.61 -4.32 -7.01
N ALA A 19 -5.68 -3.37 -6.90
CA ALA A 19 -4.37 -3.53 -7.54
C ALA A 19 -3.70 -4.79 -7.04
N GLU A 20 -3.13 -5.56 -7.96
CA GLU A 20 -2.49 -6.80 -7.59
C GLU A 20 -1.12 -6.56 -7.02
N LEU A 21 -0.76 -7.33 -6.02
CA LEU A 21 0.52 -7.15 -5.37
C LEU A 21 1.68 -7.41 -6.31
N ASP A 22 1.50 -8.24 -7.32
CA ASP A 22 2.53 -8.44 -8.32
C ASP A 22 2.83 -7.13 -9.05
N ASP A 23 1.79 -6.37 -9.36
CA ASP A 23 2.00 -5.10 -10.05
C ASP A 23 2.60 -4.07 -9.11
N VAL A 24 2.19 -4.07 -7.86
CA VAL A 24 2.75 -3.17 -6.87
C VAL A 24 4.23 -3.45 -6.69
N ALA A 25 4.60 -4.71 -6.64
CA ALA A 25 6.00 -5.09 -6.49
C ALA A 25 6.82 -4.65 -7.70
N GLU A 26 6.22 -4.75 -8.87
CA GLU A 26 6.94 -4.40 -10.08
C GLU A 26 7.09 -2.91 -10.28
N GLU A 27 6.06 -2.15 -9.96
CA GLU A 27 6.06 -0.73 -10.26
C GLU A 27 6.51 0.15 -9.13
N ILE A 28 6.37 -0.30 -7.89
CA ILE A 28 6.68 0.54 -6.75
C ILE A 28 7.86 0.00 -5.96
N ASP A 29 7.70 -1.14 -5.32
CA ASP A 29 8.75 -1.70 -4.48
C ASP A 29 8.47 -3.19 -4.32
N GLU A 30 9.41 -4.03 -4.72
CA GLU A 30 9.15 -5.45 -4.68
C GLU A 30 8.92 -5.96 -3.26
N LYS A 31 9.37 -5.23 -2.26
CA LYS A 31 9.13 -5.65 -0.89
C LYS A 31 7.67 -5.58 -0.50
N LEU A 32 6.88 -4.78 -1.22
CA LEU A 32 5.46 -4.70 -0.95
C LEU A 32 4.73 -5.96 -1.38
N GLY A 33 5.31 -6.73 -2.29
CA GLY A 33 4.72 -7.98 -2.70
C GLY A 33 5.31 -9.20 -2.03
N ASP A 34 6.26 -9.00 -1.12
CA ASP A 34 6.96 -10.12 -0.50
C ASP A 34 6.29 -10.47 0.81
N ILE A 35 5.21 -11.22 0.74
CA ILE A 35 4.49 -11.60 1.95
C ILE A 35 4.26 -13.10 1.90
N ASP A 36 4.09 -13.66 3.08
CA ASP A 36 3.88 -15.09 3.19
C ASP A 36 2.42 -15.49 3.14
N GLU A 37 1.52 -14.56 3.31
CA GLU A 37 0.12 -14.91 3.30
C GLU A 37 -0.40 -15.06 1.89
N ASP A 38 -1.53 -15.74 1.77
CA ASP A 38 -2.14 -15.97 0.48
C ASP A 38 -2.97 -14.75 0.11
N VAL A 39 -2.31 -13.68 -0.21
CA VAL A 39 -2.95 -12.40 -0.47
C VAL A 39 -2.53 -11.92 -1.85
N ASP A 40 -3.49 -11.48 -2.64
CA ASP A 40 -3.24 -11.07 -4.02
C ASP A 40 -3.32 -9.58 -4.25
N THR A 41 -4.01 -8.83 -3.41
CA THR A 41 -4.27 -7.42 -3.70
C THR A 41 -3.87 -6.53 -2.54
N LEU A 42 -3.75 -5.22 -2.82
CA LEU A 42 -3.44 -4.25 -1.77
C LEU A 42 -4.52 -4.22 -0.70
N GLY A 43 -5.78 -4.34 -1.09
CA GLY A 43 -6.84 -4.36 -0.10
C GLY A 43 -6.74 -5.56 0.81
N GLY A 44 -6.37 -6.71 0.25
CA GLY A 44 -6.16 -7.90 1.06
C GLY A 44 -4.98 -7.74 2.01
N LEU A 45 -3.92 -7.09 1.54
CA LEU A 45 -2.77 -6.83 2.38
C LEU A 45 -3.16 -5.93 3.55
N ALA A 46 -3.93 -4.88 3.27
CA ALA A 46 -4.38 -3.98 4.34
C ALA A 46 -5.22 -4.73 5.37
N PHE A 47 -6.08 -5.64 4.90
CA PHE A 47 -6.90 -6.43 5.79
C PHE A 47 -6.02 -7.30 6.71
N ILE A 48 -5.01 -7.94 6.14
CA ILE A 48 -4.13 -8.81 6.92
C ILE A 48 -3.37 -8.00 7.97
N ILE A 49 -2.85 -6.84 7.60
CA ILE A 49 -2.08 -6.04 8.54
C ILE A 49 -2.98 -5.54 9.68
N ALA A 50 -4.17 -5.09 9.34
CA ALA A 50 -5.06 -4.52 10.34
C ALA A 50 -5.77 -5.59 11.17
N GLY A 51 -5.90 -6.79 10.62
CA GLY A 51 -6.67 -7.84 11.28
C GLY A 51 -8.17 -7.65 11.15
N ARG A 52 -8.60 -6.69 10.35
CA ARG A 52 -9.99 -6.39 10.10
C ARG A 52 -10.04 -5.45 8.91
N VAL A 53 -11.23 -5.08 8.48
CA VAL A 53 -11.35 -4.07 7.43
C VAL A 53 -11.03 -2.72 8.04
N PRO A 54 -9.94 -2.07 7.63
CA PRO A 54 -9.60 -0.78 8.22
C PRO A 54 -10.53 0.32 7.74
N GLU A 55 -10.58 1.39 8.50
CA GLU A 55 -11.45 2.50 8.19
C GLU A 55 -10.68 3.65 7.56
N PRO A 56 -11.37 4.52 6.81
CA PRO A 56 -10.70 5.67 6.23
C PRO A 56 -9.99 6.48 7.30
N GLY A 57 -8.79 6.91 6.99
CA GLY A 57 -7.97 7.67 7.92
C GLY A 57 -6.97 6.84 8.69
N GLU A 58 -7.11 5.51 8.69
CA GLU A 58 -6.14 4.69 9.38
C GLU A 58 -4.88 4.58 8.56
N ILE A 59 -3.76 4.48 9.24
CA ILE A 59 -2.47 4.29 8.60
C ILE A 59 -1.87 3.01 9.14
N LEU A 60 -1.54 2.10 8.23
CA LEU A 60 -1.03 0.79 8.58
C LEU A 60 0.44 0.71 8.21
N ASP A 61 1.23 0.07 9.04
CA ASP A 61 2.65 -0.10 8.78
C ASP A 61 2.91 -1.45 8.13
N HIS A 62 3.56 -1.45 6.97
CA HIS A 62 4.03 -2.68 6.36
C HIS A 62 5.49 -2.84 6.77
N GLU A 63 5.72 -3.62 7.81
CA GLU A 63 7.02 -3.63 8.45
C GLU A 63 8.13 -4.16 7.56
N GLN A 64 7.81 -5.11 6.71
CA GLN A 64 8.83 -5.70 5.86
C GLN A 64 9.41 -4.71 4.88
N SER A 65 8.60 -3.79 4.38
CA SER A 65 9.07 -2.84 3.39
C SER A 65 9.31 -1.46 3.98
N GLY A 66 8.74 -1.16 5.12
CA GLY A 66 8.79 0.18 5.70
C GLY A 66 7.76 1.12 5.13
N TRP A 67 7.00 0.70 4.15
CA TRP A 67 5.95 1.54 3.59
C TRP A 67 4.77 1.62 4.53
N LYS A 68 4.01 2.70 4.44
CA LYS A 68 2.78 2.85 5.21
C LYS A 68 1.62 2.92 4.25
N LEU A 69 0.52 2.30 4.63
CA LEU A 69 -0.68 2.27 3.81
C LEU A 69 -1.75 3.11 4.49
N GLU A 70 -2.06 4.24 3.90
CA GLU A 70 -3.11 5.10 4.42
C GLU A 70 -4.41 4.75 3.74
N ILE A 71 -5.46 4.52 4.52
CA ILE A 71 -6.75 4.12 3.98
C ILE A 71 -7.52 5.38 3.60
N LEU A 72 -7.82 5.52 2.33
CA LEU A 72 -8.53 6.69 1.84
C LEU A 72 -10.03 6.44 1.78
N ALA A 73 -10.43 5.23 1.44
CA ALA A 73 -11.84 4.92 1.30
C ALA A 73 -12.08 3.45 1.60
N SER A 74 -13.20 3.19 2.23
CA SER A 74 -13.57 1.84 2.63
C SER A 74 -15.10 1.84 2.77
N ASP A 75 -15.73 0.73 2.46
CA ASP A 75 -17.19 0.66 2.55
C ASP A 75 -17.65 -0.26 3.68
N GLY A 76 -16.78 -0.56 4.62
CA GLY A 76 -17.14 -1.42 5.74
C GLY A 76 -16.95 -2.89 5.47
N ARG A 77 -16.90 -3.29 4.22
CA ARG A 77 -16.63 -4.67 3.85
C ARG A 77 -15.26 -4.82 3.25
N ARG A 78 -14.77 -3.80 2.59
CA ARG A 78 -13.46 -3.86 1.98
C ARG A 78 -12.93 -2.45 1.81
N VAL A 79 -11.63 -2.35 1.73
CA VAL A 79 -10.97 -1.11 1.40
C VAL A 79 -11.12 -0.90 -0.11
N SER A 80 -11.31 0.34 -0.53
CA SER A 80 -11.41 0.63 -1.96
C SER A 80 -10.26 1.49 -2.47
N ARG A 81 -9.69 2.38 -1.65
CA ARG A 81 -8.55 3.18 -2.11
C ARG A 81 -7.56 3.39 -0.98
N LEU A 82 -6.27 3.43 -1.35
CA LEU A 82 -5.21 3.64 -0.40
C LEU A 82 -4.21 4.64 -0.95
N ARG A 83 -3.43 5.23 -0.06
CA ARG A 83 -2.26 6.01 -0.45
C ARG A 83 -1.05 5.36 0.21
N LEU A 84 -0.01 5.13 -0.58
CA LEU A 84 1.19 4.47 -0.09
C LEU A 84 2.25 5.52 0.18
N HIS A 85 2.79 5.49 1.39
CA HIS A 85 3.82 6.43 1.82
C HIS A 85 5.14 5.70 1.90
N PRO A 86 6.19 6.20 1.23
CA PRO A 86 7.47 5.49 1.23
C PRO A 86 8.12 5.50 2.59
N PRO A 87 9.04 4.58 2.82
CA PRO A 87 9.75 4.54 4.10
C PRO A 87 10.54 5.82 4.30
N VAL A 88 10.62 6.26 5.53
CA VAL A 88 11.37 7.45 5.85
C VAL A 88 12.83 7.26 5.44
N GLU A 89 13.36 6.07 5.61
CA GLU A 89 14.72 5.82 5.23
C GLU A 89 14.97 6.04 3.76
N ALA A 90 14.02 5.71 2.91
CA ALA A 90 14.19 5.93 1.48
C ALA A 90 14.23 7.40 1.15
N LEU A 91 13.51 8.21 1.92
CA LEU A 91 13.50 9.63 1.68
C LEU A 91 14.78 10.30 2.13
N MET A 92 15.48 9.71 3.09
CA MET A 92 16.69 10.28 3.62
C MET A 92 17.91 9.59 3.09
N ASP A 93 17.74 8.70 2.14
CA ASP A 93 18.79 7.84 1.75
C ASP A 93 19.88 8.56 1.03
N ASP A 94 19.58 9.55 0.32
CA ASP A 94 20.56 10.15 -0.48
C ASP A 94 21.45 11.05 0.22
N GLU A 95 21.32 11.19 1.50
CA GLU A 95 22.06 12.08 2.10
C GLU A 95 23.39 11.63 2.33
N ASP A 96 23.78 10.57 2.43
CA ASP A 96 25.07 10.20 2.68
C ASP A 96 26.07 10.68 1.81
#